data_fbff1a69aeada07912cde4c29eb81fcd
#
_entry.id   fbff1a69aeada07912cde4c29eb81fcd
#
_cell.length_a   1.000
_cell.length_b   1.000
_cell.length_c   1.000
_cell.angle_alpha   90.00
_cell.angle_beta   90.00
_cell.angle_gamma   90.00
#
_symmetry.space_group_name_H-M   'P 1'
#
loop_
_entity.id
_entity.type
_entity.pdbx_description
1 polymer ?
#
loop_
_entity_poly.entity_id
_entity_poly.type
_entity_poly.pdbx_seq_one_letter_code
_entity_poly.pdbx_strand_id
1 'polypeptide(L)'
;MRGAVFRNRMRCRMERSNGAEKGKGSVMLRLDNFVEDACRLFADRQDNIMEVPASLMARAATEDCPEPQSKTMQVFAPVLVGVAAADDPIFREFREPHVIGEGFIPPSEWLEGAASVVSVFFPFAKEVCITNRHPGEASPEWQYAKYRGTQLIGAFCTQLCEELRESGWEALMPVASERFGFSQNPCECDGEADFEVCSAWSERHAAYACGLGTFGLSRGLITRSGMAGRFGSIITTAPIAPTPREYSDTYEWCTFCGACVKRCPVDAISLIDGKRNTLCSDWCKALPDGSVYGDACGKCQVGVPCSTRKPVSLKPKPRR
;
A
#
# COMPACT_ATOMS: atom_id res chain seq x y z
N MET A 1 17.94 21.01 6.80
CA MET A 1 19.16 20.38 7.40
C MET A 1 19.06 18.85 7.57
N ARG A 2 17.88 18.24 7.71
CA ARG A 2 17.73 16.80 7.98
C ARG A 2 17.93 15.89 6.75
N GLY A 3 17.54 16.33 5.54
CA GLY A 3 17.84 15.61 4.28
C GLY A 3 19.35 15.46 4.00
N ALA A 4 20.19 16.38 4.50
CA ALA A 4 21.63 16.29 4.38
C ALA A 4 22.25 15.11 5.16
N VAL A 5 21.59 14.64 6.23
CA VAL A 5 22.08 13.50 7.04
C VAL A 5 21.81 12.17 6.33
N PHE A 6 20.66 12.03 5.66
CA PHE A 6 20.37 10.86 4.82
C PHE A 6 21.35 10.80 3.65
N ARG A 7 21.53 11.91 2.92
CA ARG A 7 22.47 12.08 1.80
C ARG A 7 23.88 11.65 2.18
N ASN A 8 24.42 12.20 3.26
CA ASN A 8 25.77 11.88 3.72
C ASN A 8 25.92 10.42 4.16
N ARG A 9 24.88 9.80 4.73
CA ARG A 9 24.96 8.40 5.17
C ARG A 9 24.85 7.42 4.00
N MET A 10 23.93 7.63 3.07
CA MET A 10 23.79 6.79 1.88
C MET A 10 25.04 6.88 1.01
N ARG A 11 25.54 8.11 0.76
CA ARG A 11 26.79 8.35 0.03
C ARG A 11 28.03 7.80 0.77
N CYS A 12 28.15 8.01 2.06
CA CYS A 12 29.27 7.51 2.87
C CYS A 12 29.24 5.96 3.02
N ARG A 13 28.05 5.35 2.99
CA ARG A 13 27.91 3.88 2.98
C ARG A 13 28.23 3.29 1.61
N MET A 14 27.88 3.99 0.51
CA MET A 14 28.31 3.63 -0.85
C MET A 14 29.83 3.75 -1.03
N GLU A 15 30.45 4.81 -0.53
CA GLU A 15 31.90 5.01 -0.61
C GLU A 15 32.69 3.99 0.20
N ARG A 16 32.19 3.49 1.33
CA ARG A 16 32.81 2.41 2.11
C ARG A 16 32.71 1.04 1.45
N SER A 17 31.66 0.78 0.67
CA SER A 17 31.53 -0.44 -0.13
C SER A 17 32.40 -0.40 -1.39
N ASN A 18 32.72 0.78 -1.92
CA ASN A 18 33.60 0.97 -3.07
C ASN A 18 35.10 0.91 -2.71
N GLY A 19 35.47 0.90 -1.40
CA GLY A 19 36.85 0.86 -0.92
C GLY A 19 37.48 -0.54 -0.94
N ALA A 20 36.74 -1.59 -1.20
CA ALA A 20 37.22 -2.96 -1.27
C ALA A 20 36.89 -3.59 -2.63
N GLU A 21 37.81 -3.51 -3.57
CA GLU A 21 37.80 -4.11 -4.90
C GLU A 21 37.37 -3.19 -6.06
N LYS A 22 38.37 -2.67 -6.77
CA LYS A 22 38.25 -2.13 -8.13
C LYS A 22 38.06 -3.29 -9.16
N GLY A 23 36.91 -3.96 -9.08
CA GLY A 23 36.45 -4.87 -10.11
C GLY A 23 35.13 -4.33 -10.68
N LYS A 24 34.90 -4.43 -11.98
CA LYS A 24 33.68 -4.00 -12.71
C LYS A 24 32.43 -4.82 -12.30
N GLY A 25 32.05 -4.81 -11.02
CA GLY A 25 30.81 -5.38 -10.50
C GLY A 25 30.04 -4.26 -9.80
N SER A 26 28.79 -4.03 -10.18
CA SER A 26 27.88 -3.13 -9.47
C SER A 26 27.79 -3.60 -8.01
N VAL A 27 28.22 -2.74 -7.07
CA VAL A 27 28.11 -3.06 -5.64
C VAL A 27 26.65 -2.97 -5.24
N MET A 28 26.07 -4.12 -4.89
CA MET A 28 24.68 -4.20 -4.42
C MET A 28 24.53 -3.50 -3.07
N LEU A 29 23.53 -2.62 -2.94
CA LEU A 29 23.20 -1.97 -1.69
C LEU A 29 22.62 -2.98 -0.69
N ARG A 30 23.08 -2.94 0.56
CA ARG A 30 22.56 -3.83 1.60
C ARG A 30 21.12 -3.45 1.96
N LEU A 31 20.23 -4.44 1.90
CA LEU A 31 18.80 -4.27 2.21
C LEU A 31 18.58 -3.60 3.58
N ASP A 32 19.21 -4.11 4.64
CA ASP A 32 19.00 -3.61 6.00
C ASP A 32 19.33 -2.13 6.14
N ASN A 33 20.42 -1.69 5.49
CA ASN A 33 20.82 -0.29 5.50
C ASN A 33 19.81 0.60 4.78
N PHE A 34 19.35 0.15 3.60
CA PHE A 34 18.36 0.90 2.82
C PHE A 34 17.01 0.98 3.55
N VAL A 35 16.54 -0.13 4.10
CA VAL A 35 15.28 -0.19 4.86
C VAL A 35 15.34 0.71 6.10
N GLU A 36 16.46 0.66 6.86
CA GLU A 36 16.66 1.52 8.03
C GLU A 36 16.64 3.00 7.66
N ASP A 37 17.33 3.38 6.59
CA ASP A 37 17.40 4.77 6.15
C ASP A 37 16.03 5.26 5.64
N ALA A 38 15.28 4.46 4.88
CA ALA A 38 13.94 4.79 4.41
C ALA A 38 12.93 4.90 5.58
N CYS A 39 12.97 3.99 6.55
CA CYS A 39 12.12 4.06 7.75
C CYS A 39 12.43 5.31 8.58
N ARG A 40 13.69 5.68 8.71
CA ARG A 40 14.11 6.90 9.41
C ARG A 40 13.67 8.16 8.68
N LEU A 41 13.81 8.18 7.34
CA LEU A 41 13.33 9.27 6.50
C LEU A 41 11.84 9.53 6.73
N PHE A 42 11.03 8.47 6.85
CA PHE A 42 9.62 8.61 7.17
C PHE A 42 9.39 9.06 8.63
N ALA A 43 10.12 8.50 9.60
CA ALA A 43 9.98 8.83 11.01
C ALA A 43 10.31 10.31 11.32
N ASP A 44 11.21 10.91 10.54
CA ASP A 44 11.60 12.31 10.67
C ASP A 44 10.58 13.30 10.08
N ARG A 45 9.53 12.82 9.41
CA ARG A 45 8.50 13.68 8.80
C ARG A 45 7.62 14.33 9.86
N GLN A 46 7.50 15.65 9.77
CA GLN A 46 6.64 16.44 10.66
C GLN A 46 5.20 16.55 10.16
N ASP A 47 4.96 16.23 8.89
CA ASP A 47 3.67 16.32 8.21
C ASP A 47 2.80 15.04 8.33
N ASN A 48 3.30 14.01 9.06
CA ASN A 48 2.52 12.79 9.38
C ASN A 48 1.45 13.06 10.47
N ILE A 49 0.90 14.26 10.42
CA ILE A 49 -0.20 14.73 11.28
C ILE A 49 -1.28 15.30 10.39
N MET A 50 -2.53 15.06 10.73
CA MET A 50 -3.68 15.65 10.08
C MET A 50 -4.55 16.37 11.08
N GLU A 51 -5.18 17.45 10.64
CA GLU A 51 -6.27 18.11 11.31
C GLU A 51 -7.56 17.83 10.54
N VAL A 52 -8.39 16.92 11.06
CA VAL A 52 -9.67 16.58 10.44
C VAL A 52 -10.60 17.78 10.56
N PRO A 53 -11.12 18.34 9.44
CA PRO A 53 -11.92 19.55 9.49
C PRO A 53 -13.21 19.39 10.29
N ALA A 54 -13.60 20.42 11.05
CA ALA A 54 -14.86 20.44 11.79
C ALA A 54 -16.07 20.20 10.89
N SER A 55 -16.06 20.71 9.63
CA SER A 55 -17.11 20.48 8.64
C SER A 55 -17.29 19.00 8.26
N LEU A 56 -16.19 18.24 8.28
CA LEU A 56 -16.25 16.80 8.03
C LEU A 56 -16.72 16.05 9.28
N MET A 57 -16.29 16.48 10.47
CA MET A 57 -16.74 15.92 11.76
C MET A 57 -18.24 16.15 11.99
N ALA A 58 -18.79 17.29 11.55
CA ALA A 58 -20.22 17.60 11.64
C ALA A 58 -21.12 16.58 10.94
N ARG A 59 -20.64 15.91 9.88
CA ARG A 59 -21.40 14.89 9.15
C ARG A 59 -21.66 13.61 9.95
N ALA A 60 -20.86 13.37 10.98
CA ALA A 60 -21.01 12.23 11.89
C ALA A 60 -21.60 12.64 13.25
N ALA A 61 -21.92 13.93 13.44
CA ALA A 61 -22.51 14.44 14.67
C ALA A 61 -23.95 13.92 14.84
N THR A 62 -24.27 13.48 16.05
CA THR A 62 -25.64 13.15 16.47
C THR A 62 -26.21 14.32 17.27
N GLU A 63 -27.53 14.36 17.49
CA GLU A 63 -28.22 15.43 18.21
C GLU A 63 -27.65 15.71 19.61
N ASP A 64 -26.96 14.73 20.21
CA ASP A 64 -26.36 14.84 21.56
C ASP A 64 -24.88 15.28 21.54
N CYS A 65 -24.30 15.63 20.38
CA CYS A 65 -22.89 16.00 20.28
C CYS A 65 -22.73 17.52 20.27
N PRO A 66 -21.84 18.11 21.16
CA PRO A 66 -21.52 19.54 21.10
C PRO A 66 -20.94 19.89 19.71
N GLU A 67 -20.92 21.20 19.39
CA GLU A 67 -20.44 21.70 18.09
C GLU A 67 -19.17 20.95 17.63
N PRO A 68 -19.20 20.41 16.40
CA PRO A 68 -18.10 19.58 15.91
C PRO A 68 -16.81 20.40 15.82
N GLN A 69 -15.80 19.99 16.56
CA GLN A 69 -14.49 20.62 16.53
C GLN A 69 -13.55 19.86 15.60
N SER A 70 -12.55 20.55 15.05
CA SER A 70 -11.46 19.89 14.34
C SER A 70 -10.70 18.95 15.28
N LYS A 71 -10.16 17.86 14.71
CA LYS A 71 -9.45 16.83 15.48
C LYS A 71 -8.07 16.59 14.87
N THR A 72 -7.05 16.86 15.67
CA THR A 72 -5.66 16.58 15.28
C THR A 72 -5.29 15.15 15.65
N MET A 73 -4.69 14.42 14.70
CA MET A 73 -4.24 13.05 14.91
C MET A 73 -3.15 12.64 13.93
N GLN A 74 -2.39 11.61 14.29
CA GLN A 74 -1.40 11.01 13.43
C GLN A 74 -2.08 10.23 12.29
N VAL A 75 -1.53 10.32 11.06
CA VAL A 75 -2.08 9.60 9.89
C VAL A 75 -1.60 8.16 9.87
N PHE A 76 -0.28 7.95 9.91
CA PHE A 76 0.35 6.63 9.79
C PHE A 76 1.23 6.26 10.98
N ALA A 77 1.21 4.99 11.34
CA ALA A 77 2.21 4.35 12.19
C ALA A 77 3.55 4.14 11.41
N PRO A 78 4.61 3.62 12.05
CA PRO A 78 5.86 3.33 11.38
C PRO A 78 5.69 2.45 10.14
N VAL A 79 6.35 2.81 9.05
CA VAL A 79 6.24 2.15 7.75
C VAL A 79 6.98 0.81 7.72
N LEU A 80 6.56 -0.06 6.78
CA LEU A 80 7.32 -1.24 6.38
C LEU A 80 7.85 -1.02 4.96
N VAL A 81 9.10 -1.39 4.74
CA VAL A 81 9.77 -1.29 3.44
C VAL A 81 10.18 -2.68 2.97
N GLY A 82 9.92 -2.96 1.71
CA GLY A 82 10.37 -4.19 1.05
C GLY A 82 10.91 -3.89 -0.34
N VAL A 83 11.74 -4.78 -0.85
CA VAL A 83 12.42 -4.64 -2.14
C VAL A 83 12.28 -5.92 -2.94
N ALA A 84 12.07 -5.80 -4.25
CA ALA A 84 12.17 -6.90 -5.22
C ALA A 84 13.21 -6.56 -6.28
N ALA A 85 13.86 -7.56 -6.86
CA ALA A 85 14.62 -7.36 -8.08
C ALA A 85 13.65 -6.97 -9.21
N ALA A 86 14.03 -6.01 -10.05
CA ALA A 86 13.16 -5.52 -11.12
C ALA A 86 12.91 -6.56 -12.21
N ASP A 87 13.79 -7.56 -12.34
CA ASP A 87 13.71 -8.68 -13.27
C ASP A 87 13.08 -9.94 -12.64
N ASP A 88 12.57 -9.87 -11.40
CA ASP A 88 11.87 -10.99 -10.77
C ASP A 88 10.75 -11.49 -11.68
N PRO A 89 10.70 -12.81 -11.98
CA PRO A 89 9.70 -13.41 -12.89
C PRO A 89 8.26 -13.06 -12.52
N ILE A 90 7.97 -12.80 -11.25
CA ILE A 90 6.63 -12.46 -10.76
C ILE A 90 6.02 -11.24 -11.47
N PHE A 91 6.86 -10.27 -11.89
CA PHE A 91 6.36 -9.10 -12.62
C PHE A 91 5.84 -9.45 -14.02
N ARG A 92 6.31 -10.56 -14.63
CA ARG A 92 5.75 -11.08 -15.90
C ARG A 92 4.43 -11.80 -15.65
N GLU A 93 4.32 -12.56 -14.55
CA GLU A 93 3.09 -13.24 -14.12
C GLU A 93 1.95 -12.24 -13.88
N PHE A 94 2.26 -11.00 -13.46
CA PHE A 94 1.23 -9.97 -13.28
C PHE A 94 0.53 -9.55 -14.57
N ARG A 95 1.07 -9.87 -15.75
CA ARG A 95 0.41 -9.64 -17.04
C ARG A 95 -0.63 -10.70 -17.38
N GLU A 96 -0.68 -11.79 -16.65
CA GLU A 96 -1.67 -12.83 -16.89
C GLU A 96 -3.09 -12.26 -16.64
N PRO A 97 -4.08 -12.63 -17.51
CA PRO A 97 -5.43 -12.07 -17.45
C PRO A 97 -6.12 -12.23 -16.09
N HIS A 98 -5.82 -13.31 -15.36
CA HIS A 98 -6.40 -13.59 -14.05
C HIS A 98 -5.66 -12.96 -12.87
N VAL A 99 -4.60 -12.15 -13.11
CA VAL A 99 -3.82 -11.44 -12.08
C VAL A 99 -4.10 -9.94 -12.15
N ILE A 100 -3.42 -9.20 -13.06
CA ILE A 100 -3.71 -7.78 -13.32
C ILE A 100 -4.14 -7.62 -14.79
N GLY A 101 -3.58 -8.42 -15.69
CA GLY A 101 -3.88 -8.43 -17.09
C GLY A 101 -2.81 -7.74 -17.97
N GLU A 102 -3.01 -7.82 -19.27
CA GLU A 102 -2.04 -7.38 -20.30
C GLU A 102 -1.65 -5.89 -20.20
N GLY A 103 -2.50 -5.06 -19.59
CA GLY A 103 -2.22 -3.63 -19.36
C GLY A 103 -1.14 -3.35 -18.31
N PHE A 104 -0.71 -4.37 -17.55
CA PHE A 104 0.38 -4.19 -16.57
C PHE A 104 1.72 -3.97 -17.28
N ILE A 105 2.45 -2.96 -16.86
CA ILE A 105 3.77 -2.61 -17.38
C ILE A 105 4.85 -3.10 -16.40
N PRO A 106 5.73 -4.03 -16.81
CA PRO A 106 6.84 -4.51 -15.97
C PRO A 106 7.85 -3.42 -15.63
N PRO A 107 8.62 -3.57 -14.53
CA PRO A 107 9.57 -2.54 -14.08
C PRO A 107 10.59 -2.10 -15.15
N SER A 108 11.08 -3.03 -15.96
CA SER A 108 12.05 -2.75 -17.04
C SER A 108 11.46 -1.90 -18.18
N GLU A 109 10.15 -1.93 -18.36
CA GLU A 109 9.46 -1.10 -19.35
C GLU A 109 9.09 0.29 -18.78
N TRP A 110 9.04 0.45 -17.45
CA TRP A 110 8.89 1.74 -16.77
C TRP A 110 10.19 2.55 -16.79
N LEU A 111 11.31 1.91 -16.48
CA LEU A 111 12.61 2.53 -16.32
C LEU A 111 13.68 1.66 -16.97
N GLU A 112 14.39 2.22 -17.97
CA GLU A 112 15.54 1.54 -18.58
C GLU A 112 16.63 1.32 -17.52
N GLY A 113 17.18 0.12 -17.47
CA GLY A 113 18.17 -0.26 -16.47
C GLY A 113 17.61 -0.43 -15.05
N ALA A 114 16.29 -0.56 -14.89
CA ALA A 114 15.68 -0.86 -13.60
C ALA A 114 16.33 -2.08 -12.95
N ALA A 115 16.83 -1.92 -11.73
CA ALA A 115 17.46 -2.99 -10.94
C ALA A 115 16.58 -3.41 -9.76
N SER A 116 15.84 -2.48 -9.16
CA SER A 116 15.02 -2.77 -7.99
C SER A 116 13.66 -2.08 -8.04
N VAL A 117 12.67 -2.74 -7.45
CA VAL A 117 11.38 -2.18 -7.06
C VAL A 117 11.36 -2.06 -5.55
N VAL A 118 11.07 -0.87 -5.04
CA VAL A 118 10.89 -0.62 -3.60
C VAL A 118 9.43 -0.38 -3.34
N SER A 119 8.83 -1.14 -2.44
CA SER A 119 7.46 -0.92 -1.97
C SER A 119 7.45 -0.55 -0.50
N VAL A 120 6.58 0.38 -0.15
CA VAL A 120 6.41 0.87 1.21
C VAL A 120 4.96 0.72 1.63
N PHE A 121 4.74 0.07 2.75
CA PHE A 121 3.43 0.00 3.40
C PHE A 121 3.34 1.08 4.49
N PHE A 122 2.29 1.86 4.46
CA PHE A 122 1.95 2.91 5.41
C PHE A 122 0.75 2.46 6.24
N PRO A 123 0.96 1.81 7.39
CA PRO A 123 -0.14 1.42 8.27
C PRO A 123 -0.84 2.65 8.81
N PHE A 124 -2.17 2.71 8.77
CA PHE A 124 -2.88 3.78 9.46
C PHE A 124 -2.63 3.72 10.97
N ALA A 125 -2.53 4.88 11.60
CA ALA A 125 -2.43 4.99 13.05
C ALA A 125 -3.60 4.27 13.73
N LYS A 126 -3.37 3.75 14.93
CA LYS A 126 -4.35 2.93 15.66
C LYS A 126 -5.66 3.69 15.88
N GLU A 127 -5.56 4.97 16.19
CA GLU A 127 -6.71 5.86 16.41
C GLU A 127 -7.59 5.95 15.16
N VAL A 128 -7.01 6.14 13.98
CA VAL A 128 -7.72 6.14 12.69
C VAL A 128 -8.46 4.82 12.47
N CYS A 129 -7.81 3.69 12.76
CA CYS A 129 -8.45 2.38 12.64
C CYS A 129 -9.61 2.18 13.62
N ILE A 130 -9.51 2.74 14.84
CA ILE A 130 -10.56 2.62 15.86
C ILE A 130 -11.81 3.39 15.46
N THR A 131 -11.67 4.62 14.95
CA THR A 131 -12.81 5.45 14.56
C THR A 131 -13.67 4.79 13.47
N ASN A 132 -13.08 3.99 12.59
CA ASN A 132 -13.81 3.33 11.51
C ASN A 132 -14.38 1.94 11.88
N ARG A 133 -14.41 1.56 13.16
CA ARG A 133 -14.94 0.25 13.58
C ARG A 133 -16.45 0.19 13.69
N HIS A 134 -17.15 1.30 13.79
CA HIS A 134 -18.63 1.32 13.80
C HIS A 134 -19.20 0.79 12.46
N PRO A 135 -20.42 0.26 12.43
CA PRO A 135 -21.09 -0.15 11.19
C PRO A 135 -21.49 1.06 10.34
N GLY A 136 -21.94 0.82 9.13
CA GLY A 136 -22.41 1.85 8.21
C GLY A 136 -21.30 2.58 7.49
N GLU A 137 -21.41 3.90 7.35
CA GLU A 137 -20.46 4.74 6.61
C GLU A 137 -19.08 4.81 7.25
N ALA A 138 -18.09 5.20 6.46
CA ALA A 138 -16.73 5.42 6.97
C ALA A 138 -16.70 6.63 7.90
N SER A 139 -15.88 6.54 8.96
CA SER A 139 -15.66 7.69 9.85
C SER A 139 -15.00 8.87 9.12
N PRO A 140 -15.27 10.12 9.55
CA PRO A 140 -14.60 11.30 9.03
C PRO A 140 -13.08 11.19 9.08
N GLU A 141 -12.55 10.68 10.18
CA GLU A 141 -11.10 10.51 10.37
C GLU A 141 -10.51 9.50 9.38
N TRP A 142 -11.20 8.40 9.10
CA TRP A 142 -10.76 7.41 8.10
C TRP A 142 -10.77 8.00 6.68
N GLN A 143 -11.83 8.72 6.32
CA GLN A 143 -11.94 9.38 5.02
C GLN A 143 -10.81 10.39 4.83
N TYR A 144 -10.58 11.24 5.84
CA TYR A 144 -9.55 12.26 5.78
C TYR A 144 -8.15 11.67 5.83
N ALA A 145 -7.93 10.60 6.60
CA ALA A 145 -6.67 9.88 6.62
C ALA A 145 -6.33 9.25 5.26
N LYS A 146 -7.34 8.74 4.51
CA LYS A 146 -7.12 8.27 3.13
C LYS A 146 -6.64 9.41 2.24
N TYR A 147 -7.30 10.57 2.29
CA TYR A 147 -6.97 11.74 1.49
C TYR A 147 -5.58 12.29 1.82
N ARG A 148 -5.33 12.63 3.08
CA ARG A 148 -4.02 13.11 3.56
C ARG A 148 -2.92 12.08 3.34
N GLY A 149 -3.24 10.82 3.59
CA GLY A 149 -2.32 9.71 3.39
C GLY A 149 -1.84 9.57 1.95
N THR A 150 -2.72 9.80 0.97
CA THR A 150 -2.32 9.78 -0.45
C THR A 150 -1.28 10.87 -0.74
N GLN A 151 -1.47 12.08 -0.20
CA GLN A 151 -0.52 13.18 -0.35
C GLN A 151 0.83 12.88 0.33
N LEU A 152 0.79 12.35 1.55
CA LEU A 152 1.99 11.98 2.32
C LEU A 152 2.81 10.89 1.61
N ILE A 153 2.14 9.87 1.05
CA ILE A 153 2.78 8.79 0.30
C ILE A 153 3.47 9.36 -0.94
N GLY A 154 2.75 10.19 -1.72
CA GLY A 154 3.33 10.86 -2.88
C GLY A 154 4.57 11.66 -2.53
N ALA A 155 4.48 12.52 -1.51
CA ALA A 155 5.60 13.33 -1.05
C ALA A 155 6.78 12.50 -0.54
N PHE A 156 6.51 11.40 0.17
CA PHE A 156 7.56 10.48 0.65
C PHE A 156 8.25 9.75 -0.51
N CYS A 157 7.47 9.18 -1.44
CA CYS A 157 8.04 8.46 -2.59
C CYS A 157 8.83 9.41 -3.52
N THR A 158 8.35 10.65 -3.70
CA THR A 158 9.08 11.69 -4.44
C THR A 158 10.41 11.99 -3.76
N GLN A 159 10.41 12.23 -2.46
CA GLN A 159 11.62 12.48 -1.70
C GLN A 159 12.59 11.29 -1.79
N LEU A 160 12.10 10.05 -1.69
CA LEU A 160 12.95 8.85 -1.83
C LEU A 160 13.56 8.75 -3.24
N CYS A 161 12.81 9.09 -4.29
CA CYS A 161 13.35 9.18 -5.65
C CYS A 161 14.45 10.26 -5.77
N GLU A 162 14.26 11.41 -5.14
CA GLU A 162 15.23 12.52 -5.14
C GLU A 162 16.53 12.10 -4.44
N GLU A 163 16.46 11.47 -3.27
CA GLU A 163 17.61 10.97 -2.52
C GLU A 163 18.42 9.93 -3.34
N LEU A 164 17.71 9.05 -4.08
CA LEU A 164 18.35 8.07 -4.96
C LEU A 164 19.04 8.76 -6.14
N ARG A 165 18.38 9.75 -6.79
CA ARG A 165 18.97 10.51 -7.91
C ARG A 165 20.19 11.31 -7.47
N GLU A 166 20.14 11.96 -6.32
CA GLU A 166 21.30 12.67 -5.75
C GLU A 166 22.47 11.72 -5.43
N SER A 167 22.17 10.42 -5.23
CA SER A 167 23.17 9.36 -5.03
C SER A 167 23.66 8.75 -6.37
N GLY A 168 23.20 9.25 -7.51
CA GLY A 168 23.64 8.84 -8.85
C GLY A 168 22.80 7.73 -9.47
N TRP A 169 21.61 7.41 -8.93
CA TRP A 169 20.70 6.41 -9.48
C TRP A 169 19.45 7.06 -10.09
N GLU A 170 18.93 6.47 -11.16
CA GLU A 170 17.62 6.86 -11.64
C GLU A 170 16.51 6.22 -10.78
N ALA A 171 15.41 6.95 -10.58
CA ALA A 171 14.25 6.45 -9.86
C ALA A 171 12.98 7.15 -10.32
N LEU A 172 11.86 6.44 -10.32
CA LEU A 172 10.55 6.99 -10.61
C LEU A 172 9.45 6.31 -9.79
N MET A 173 8.33 7.00 -9.65
CA MET A 173 7.10 6.50 -9.05
C MET A 173 6.10 6.21 -10.19
N PRO A 174 5.75 4.93 -10.47
CA PRO A 174 4.89 4.57 -11.61
C PRO A 174 3.53 5.29 -11.60
N VAL A 175 2.90 5.38 -10.41
CA VAL A 175 1.58 6.02 -10.27
C VAL A 175 1.57 7.55 -10.48
N ALA A 176 2.74 8.19 -10.50
CA ALA A 176 2.88 9.62 -10.83
C ALA A 176 3.19 9.87 -12.31
N SER A 177 3.40 8.82 -13.08
CA SER A 177 3.69 8.92 -14.51
C SER A 177 2.41 9.14 -15.32
N GLU A 178 2.51 9.88 -16.42
CA GLU A 178 1.43 10.01 -17.41
C GLU A 178 1.05 8.69 -18.07
N ARG A 179 1.94 7.69 -18.03
CA ARG A 179 1.67 6.32 -18.52
C ARG A 179 0.80 5.51 -17.56
N PHE A 180 0.58 6.00 -16.33
CA PHE A 180 -0.27 5.32 -15.39
C PHE A 180 -1.73 5.42 -15.78
N GLY A 181 -2.42 4.28 -15.80
CA GLY A 181 -3.84 4.20 -16.08
C GLY A 181 -4.43 2.90 -15.52
N PHE A 182 -5.74 2.87 -15.44
CA PHE A 182 -6.48 1.66 -15.12
C PHE A 182 -7.74 1.57 -15.98
N SER A 183 -8.19 0.34 -16.21
CA SER A 183 -9.45 0.03 -16.87
C SER A 183 -10.27 -0.93 -16.01
N GLN A 184 -11.57 -0.98 -16.29
CA GLN A 184 -12.49 -1.95 -15.71
C GLN A 184 -12.89 -2.91 -16.84
N ASN A 185 -12.46 -4.17 -16.74
CA ASN A 185 -12.77 -5.19 -17.72
C ASN A 185 -14.05 -5.91 -17.26
N PRO A 186 -15.15 -5.88 -18.05
CA PRO A 186 -16.39 -6.56 -17.69
C PRO A 186 -16.13 -8.07 -17.49
N CYS A 187 -16.72 -8.62 -16.45
CA CYS A 187 -16.76 -10.05 -16.14
C CYS A 187 -18.09 -10.41 -15.47
N GLU A 188 -18.29 -11.67 -15.17
CA GLU A 188 -19.46 -12.17 -14.42
C GLU A 188 -19.00 -12.82 -13.13
N CYS A 189 -19.77 -12.63 -12.07
CA CYS A 189 -19.61 -13.28 -10.79
C CYS A 189 -20.99 -13.80 -10.35
N ASP A 190 -21.14 -15.12 -10.18
CA ASP A 190 -22.43 -15.78 -9.88
C ASP A 190 -23.56 -15.45 -10.86
N GLY A 191 -23.24 -15.31 -12.16
CA GLY A 191 -24.22 -14.94 -13.20
C GLY A 191 -24.67 -13.47 -13.15
N GLU A 192 -24.06 -12.65 -12.31
CA GLU A 192 -24.29 -11.20 -12.25
C GLU A 192 -23.09 -10.42 -12.79
N ALA A 193 -23.38 -9.29 -13.43
CA ALA A 193 -22.35 -8.41 -13.97
C ALA A 193 -21.39 -7.90 -12.88
N ASP A 194 -20.10 -8.02 -13.11
CA ASP A 194 -19.02 -7.50 -12.27
C ASP A 194 -17.91 -6.95 -13.19
N PHE A 195 -16.82 -6.49 -12.61
CA PHE A 195 -15.63 -6.08 -13.37
C PHE A 195 -14.35 -6.42 -12.62
N GLU A 196 -13.30 -6.67 -13.40
CA GLU A 196 -11.93 -6.74 -12.91
C GLU A 196 -11.19 -5.44 -13.19
N VAL A 197 -10.34 -5.02 -12.25
CA VAL A 197 -9.49 -3.85 -12.43
C VAL A 197 -8.17 -4.28 -13.03
N CYS A 198 -7.93 -3.83 -14.26
CA CYS A 198 -6.64 -3.90 -14.92
C CYS A 198 -5.94 -2.54 -14.78
N SER A 199 -4.65 -2.53 -14.50
CA SER A 199 -3.88 -1.29 -14.30
C SER A 199 -2.45 -1.41 -14.81
N ALA A 200 -1.91 -0.29 -15.29
CA ALA A 200 -0.53 -0.21 -15.71
C ALA A 200 0.46 -0.51 -14.56
N TRP A 201 0.06 -0.27 -13.31
CA TRP A 201 0.81 -0.59 -12.10
C TRP A 201 -0.12 -0.86 -10.93
N SER A 202 0.23 -1.82 -10.06
CA SER A 202 -0.54 -2.16 -8.88
C SER A 202 0.32 -2.16 -7.63
N GLU A 203 0.08 -1.21 -6.74
CA GLU A 203 0.82 -1.05 -5.48
C GLU A 203 0.76 -2.30 -4.59
N ARG A 204 -0.37 -3.01 -4.57
CA ARG A 204 -0.51 -4.25 -3.77
C ARG A 204 0.27 -5.41 -4.36
N HIS A 205 0.32 -5.54 -5.68
CA HIS A 205 1.11 -6.58 -6.34
C HIS A 205 2.61 -6.27 -6.24
N ALA A 206 3.01 -5.00 -6.37
CA ALA A 206 4.37 -4.58 -6.09
C ALA A 206 4.79 -4.91 -4.64
N ALA A 207 3.91 -4.64 -3.65
CA ALA A 207 4.16 -5.00 -2.26
C ALA A 207 4.25 -6.51 -2.03
N TYR A 208 3.43 -7.31 -2.73
CA TYR A 208 3.54 -8.77 -2.74
C TYR A 208 4.88 -9.22 -3.31
N ALA A 209 5.29 -8.70 -4.46
CA ALA A 209 6.61 -9.00 -5.04
C ALA A 209 7.76 -8.62 -4.09
N CYS A 210 7.65 -7.49 -3.41
CA CYS A 210 8.65 -6.96 -2.47
C CYS A 210 8.65 -7.64 -1.07
N GLY A 211 7.95 -8.75 -0.88
CA GLY A 211 8.03 -9.51 0.37
C GLY A 211 7.22 -8.93 1.54
N LEU A 212 6.35 -7.93 1.31
CA LEU A 212 5.62 -7.25 2.39
C LEU A 212 4.44 -8.05 2.93
N GLY A 213 3.88 -9.00 2.17
CA GLY A 213 2.76 -9.79 2.63
C GLY A 213 1.95 -10.48 1.54
N THR A 214 0.82 -11.07 1.90
CA THR A 214 -0.04 -11.84 1.00
C THR A 214 -1.45 -11.26 0.95
N PHE A 215 -2.19 -11.56 -0.12
CA PHE A 215 -3.57 -11.11 -0.25
C PHE A 215 -4.49 -11.76 0.77
N GLY A 216 -5.56 -11.06 1.11
CA GLY A 216 -6.67 -11.59 1.89
C GLY A 216 -7.93 -11.71 1.05
N LEU A 217 -8.94 -12.40 1.59
CA LEU A 217 -10.24 -12.60 0.96
C LEU A 217 -10.89 -11.29 0.47
N SER A 218 -10.65 -10.17 1.16
CA SER A 218 -11.14 -8.84 0.78
C SER A 218 -10.35 -8.17 -0.34
N ARG A 219 -9.38 -8.87 -0.97
CA ARG A 219 -8.39 -8.33 -1.93
C ARG A 219 -7.46 -7.26 -1.33
N GLY A 220 -7.43 -7.11 0.00
CA GLY A 220 -6.42 -6.31 0.70
C GLY A 220 -5.15 -7.12 0.92
N LEU A 221 -3.97 -6.48 0.92
CA LEU A 221 -2.71 -7.15 1.23
C LEU A 221 -2.47 -7.13 2.74
N ILE A 222 -2.28 -8.31 3.32
CA ILE A 222 -2.01 -8.51 4.74
C ILE A 222 -0.49 -8.46 4.93
N THR A 223 -0.01 -7.44 5.62
CA THR A 223 1.40 -7.30 5.99
C THR A 223 1.64 -7.77 7.43
N ARG A 224 2.88 -7.72 7.91
CA ARG A 224 3.20 -7.96 9.33
C ARG A 224 2.50 -6.95 10.25
N SER A 225 2.29 -5.69 9.77
CA SER A 225 1.52 -4.65 10.47
C SER A 225 0.02 -4.66 10.09
N GLY A 226 -0.48 -5.75 9.51
CA GLY A 226 -1.88 -5.90 9.08
C GLY A 226 -2.15 -5.31 7.71
N MET A 227 -3.44 -5.07 7.41
CA MET A 227 -3.90 -4.60 6.10
C MET A 227 -4.51 -3.19 6.12
N ALA A 228 -4.75 -2.63 7.32
CA ALA A 228 -5.32 -1.28 7.45
C ALA A 228 -4.24 -0.24 7.17
N GLY A 229 -4.11 0.17 5.94
CA GLY A 229 -3.08 1.10 5.48
C GLY A 229 -3.11 1.28 3.97
N ARG A 230 -2.04 1.88 3.46
CA ARG A 230 -1.85 2.17 2.05
C ARG A 230 -0.46 1.78 1.60
N PHE A 231 -0.27 1.71 0.29
CA PHE A 231 1.01 1.37 -0.31
C PHE A 231 1.46 2.49 -1.24
N GLY A 232 2.78 2.62 -1.37
CA GLY A 232 3.45 3.36 -2.43
C GLY A 232 4.67 2.59 -2.88
N SER A 233 5.12 2.82 -4.10
CA SER A 233 6.30 2.16 -4.64
C SER A 233 7.07 3.04 -5.59
N ILE A 234 8.34 2.73 -5.74
CA ILE A 234 9.24 3.32 -6.72
C ILE A 234 10.01 2.22 -7.46
N ILE A 235 10.45 2.55 -8.67
CA ILE A 235 11.38 1.74 -9.46
C ILE A 235 12.69 2.51 -9.56
N THR A 236 13.82 1.82 -9.42
CA THR A 236 15.14 2.45 -9.45
C THR A 236 16.18 1.60 -10.15
N THR A 237 17.20 2.25 -10.70
CA THR A 237 18.41 1.59 -11.21
C THR A 237 19.39 1.21 -10.08
N ALA A 238 19.15 1.64 -8.84
CA ALA A 238 19.95 1.21 -7.69
C ALA A 238 19.79 -0.29 -7.43
N PRO A 239 20.88 -1.08 -7.43
CA PRO A 239 20.82 -2.52 -7.15
C PRO A 239 20.75 -2.75 -5.64
N ILE A 240 19.51 -2.84 -5.12
CA ILE A 240 19.25 -3.08 -3.70
C ILE A 240 18.96 -4.57 -3.51
N ALA A 241 19.56 -5.21 -2.50
CA ALA A 241 19.30 -6.61 -2.22
C ALA A 241 17.80 -6.85 -1.94
N PRO A 242 17.16 -7.85 -2.56
CA PRO A 242 15.72 -8.08 -2.41
C PRO A 242 15.38 -8.61 -1.01
N THR A 243 14.20 -8.24 -0.53
CA THR A 243 13.59 -8.78 0.68
C THR A 243 13.17 -10.23 0.44
N PRO A 244 13.57 -11.19 1.28
CA PRO A 244 13.09 -12.57 1.17
C PRO A 244 11.57 -12.65 1.32
N ARG A 245 10.90 -13.33 0.40
CA ARG A 245 9.47 -13.64 0.52
C ARG A 245 9.28 -14.84 1.45
N GLU A 246 8.62 -14.61 2.60
CA GLU A 246 8.34 -15.66 3.60
C GLU A 246 7.02 -16.41 3.29
N TYR A 247 6.63 -16.46 2.04
CA TYR A 247 5.39 -17.09 1.57
C TYR A 247 5.57 -17.62 0.14
N SER A 248 4.81 -18.64 -0.18
CA SER A 248 4.77 -19.27 -1.49
C SER A 248 3.36 -19.24 -2.11
N ASP A 249 2.35 -18.85 -1.35
CA ASP A 249 0.95 -18.80 -1.79
C ASP A 249 0.40 -17.38 -1.66
N THR A 250 -0.38 -16.97 -2.65
CA THR A 250 -0.99 -15.63 -2.74
C THR A 250 -1.83 -15.26 -1.53
N TYR A 251 -2.48 -16.25 -0.87
CA TYR A 251 -3.36 -16.07 0.28
C TYR A 251 -2.79 -16.65 1.58
N GLU A 252 -1.51 -16.93 1.64
CA GLU A 252 -0.90 -17.69 2.73
C GLU A 252 -1.17 -17.11 4.12
N TRP A 253 -1.20 -15.80 4.27
CA TRP A 253 -1.46 -15.14 5.56
C TRP A 253 -2.96 -14.93 5.85
N CYS A 254 -3.84 -15.18 4.88
CA CYS A 254 -5.27 -15.14 5.12
C CYS A 254 -5.73 -16.40 5.84
N THR A 255 -6.45 -16.23 6.95
CA THR A 255 -7.02 -17.38 7.70
C THR A 255 -8.42 -17.77 7.22
N PHE A 256 -8.97 -17.08 6.22
CA PHE A 256 -10.33 -17.27 5.70
C PHE A 256 -11.40 -17.29 6.80
N CYS A 257 -11.21 -16.48 7.85
CA CYS A 257 -12.09 -16.44 9.03
C CYS A 257 -13.47 -15.80 8.77
N GLY A 258 -13.71 -15.21 7.60
CA GLY A 258 -14.96 -14.55 7.24
C GLY A 258 -15.26 -13.25 7.98
N ALA A 259 -14.35 -12.72 8.80
CA ALA A 259 -14.59 -11.47 9.54
C ALA A 259 -14.82 -10.27 8.59
N CYS A 260 -14.10 -10.19 7.46
CA CYS A 260 -14.28 -9.17 6.44
C CYS A 260 -15.62 -9.29 5.71
N VAL A 261 -16.15 -10.52 5.55
CA VAL A 261 -17.49 -10.77 5.01
C VAL A 261 -18.54 -10.10 5.90
N LYS A 262 -18.52 -10.42 7.20
CA LYS A 262 -19.48 -9.88 8.19
C LYS A 262 -19.41 -8.36 8.35
N ARG A 263 -18.29 -7.78 7.98
CA ARG A 263 -18.09 -6.33 8.09
C ARG A 263 -18.44 -5.55 6.83
N CYS A 264 -18.66 -6.24 5.72
CA CYS A 264 -19.03 -5.58 4.47
C CYS A 264 -20.45 -5.03 4.56
N PRO A 265 -20.68 -3.72 4.38
CA PRO A 265 -22.02 -3.14 4.53
C PRO A 265 -22.97 -3.49 3.37
N VAL A 266 -22.44 -4.08 2.29
CA VAL A 266 -23.18 -4.40 1.05
C VAL A 266 -22.92 -5.84 0.58
N ASP A 267 -22.46 -6.71 1.47
CA ASP A 267 -22.21 -8.12 1.22
C ASP A 267 -21.34 -8.41 -0.03
N ALA A 268 -20.49 -7.45 -0.38
CA ALA A 268 -19.60 -7.56 -1.54
C ALA A 268 -18.47 -8.59 -1.37
N ILE A 269 -18.39 -9.29 -0.25
CA ILE A 269 -17.33 -10.29 0.04
C ILE A 269 -17.98 -11.58 0.48
N SER A 270 -17.66 -12.68 -0.20
CA SER A 270 -18.07 -14.02 0.18
C SER A 270 -16.86 -14.95 0.42
N LEU A 271 -17.07 -16.08 1.12
CA LEU A 271 -16.03 -17.09 1.31
C LEU A 271 -15.80 -17.94 0.06
N ILE A 272 -16.74 -17.93 -0.88
CA ILE A 272 -16.73 -18.75 -2.10
C ILE A 272 -16.10 -17.94 -3.23
N ASP A 273 -16.67 -16.76 -3.54
CA ASP A 273 -16.36 -16.00 -4.76
C ASP A 273 -15.33 -14.89 -4.50
N GLY A 274 -14.96 -14.67 -3.23
CA GLY A 274 -14.09 -13.59 -2.86
C GLY A 274 -14.83 -12.24 -2.83
N LYS A 275 -14.33 -11.23 -3.55
CA LYS A 275 -14.89 -9.87 -3.53
C LYS A 275 -15.46 -9.48 -4.89
N ARG A 276 -16.72 -9.06 -4.90
CA ARG A 276 -17.40 -8.41 -6.04
C ARG A 276 -17.06 -6.92 -6.07
N ASN A 277 -16.46 -6.50 -7.18
CA ASN A 277 -16.00 -5.12 -7.33
C ASN A 277 -17.15 -4.15 -7.56
N THR A 278 -18.19 -4.53 -8.33
CA THR A 278 -19.36 -3.70 -8.62
C THR A 278 -20.02 -3.25 -7.32
N LEU A 279 -20.45 -4.18 -6.46
CA LEU A 279 -21.12 -3.85 -5.19
C LEU A 279 -20.27 -2.94 -4.30
N CYS A 280 -18.96 -3.25 -4.20
CA CYS A 280 -18.04 -2.44 -3.40
C CYS A 280 -17.85 -1.03 -3.98
N SER A 281 -17.71 -0.92 -5.30
CA SER A 281 -17.51 0.36 -5.99
C SER A 281 -18.74 1.25 -5.86
N ASP A 282 -19.92 0.68 -6.08
CA ASP A 282 -21.19 1.44 -6.03
C ASP A 282 -21.46 1.96 -4.62
N TRP A 283 -21.19 1.16 -3.59
CA TRP A 283 -21.24 1.63 -2.21
C TRP A 283 -20.29 2.82 -1.96
N CYS A 284 -19.05 2.72 -2.43
CA CYS A 284 -18.07 3.79 -2.25
C CYS A 284 -18.47 5.07 -2.99
N LYS A 285 -19.08 4.97 -4.18
CA LYS A 285 -19.55 6.12 -4.96
C LYS A 285 -20.81 6.76 -4.38
N ALA A 286 -21.68 5.97 -3.73
CA ALA A 286 -22.93 6.44 -3.13
C ALA A 286 -22.71 7.21 -1.82
N LEU A 287 -21.48 7.26 -1.29
CA LEU A 287 -21.17 8.11 -0.13
C LEU A 287 -21.46 9.58 -0.48
N PRO A 288 -22.02 10.37 0.46
CA PRO A 288 -22.56 11.70 0.19
C PRO A 288 -21.62 12.57 -0.63
N ASP A 289 -22.15 13.07 -1.74
CA ASP A 289 -21.42 13.76 -2.79
C ASP A 289 -20.73 15.04 -2.32
N GLY A 290 -19.69 15.43 -3.05
CA GLY A 290 -18.94 16.67 -2.84
C GLY A 290 -17.83 16.59 -1.80
N SER A 291 -17.61 15.46 -1.15
CA SER A 291 -16.38 15.34 -0.37
C SER A 291 -15.21 15.01 -1.28
N VAL A 292 -14.23 15.89 -1.34
CA VAL A 292 -12.89 15.68 -1.90
C VAL A 292 -12.24 14.39 -1.34
N TYR A 293 -12.83 13.81 -0.31
CA TYR A 293 -12.39 12.67 0.49
C TYR A 293 -13.06 11.34 0.12
N GLY A 294 -13.93 11.28 -0.91
CA GLY A 294 -14.74 10.12 -1.32
C GLY A 294 -14.00 8.79 -1.43
N ASP A 295 -14.74 7.71 -1.70
CA ASP A 295 -14.24 6.33 -1.90
C ASP A 295 -13.57 5.63 -0.70
N ALA A 296 -13.86 5.99 0.53
CA ALA A 296 -13.09 5.56 1.68
C ALA A 296 -13.81 4.62 2.66
N CYS A 297 -14.53 3.59 2.20
CA CYS A 297 -15.26 2.68 3.10
C CYS A 297 -14.33 2.01 4.15
N GLY A 298 -13.37 1.17 3.74
CA GLY A 298 -12.39 0.53 4.62
C GLY A 298 -12.94 -0.45 5.68
N LYS A 299 -14.25 -0.74 5.71
CA LYS A 299 -14.87 -1.59 6.76
C LYS A 299 -14.28 -3.01 6.80
N CYS A 300 -13.91 -3.57 5.64
CA CYS A 300 -13.25 -4.87 5.56
C CYS A 300 -11.79 -4.87 6.05
N GLN A 301 -11.20 -3.71 6.30
CA GLN A 301 -9.81 -3.54 6.75
C GLN A 301 -9.69 -3.30 8.26
N VAL A 302 -10.78 -2.94 8.95
CA VAL A 302 -10.78 -2.60 10.37
C VAL A 302 -11.72 -3.49 11.16
N GLY A 303 -11.41 -3.75 12.43
CA GLY A 303 -12.20 -4.64 13.28
C GLY A 303 -12.15 -6.12 12.84
N VAL A 304 -11.14 -6.50 12.09
CA VAL A 304 -10.86 -7.88 11.62
C VAL A 304 -9.52 -8.35 12.18
N PRO A 305 -9.26 -9.67 12.31
CA PRO A 305 -8.01 -10.20 12.87
C PRO A 305 -6.74 -9.73 12.18
N CYS A 306 -6.82 -9.47 10.86
CA CYS A 306 -5.73 -8.98 10.02
C CYS A 306 -5.70 -7.44 9.89
N SER A 307 -6.41 -6.69 10.73
CA SER A 307 -6.48 -5.22 10.64
C SER A 307 -5.11 -4.57 10.84
N THR A 308 -4.46 -4.81 11.97
CA THR A 308 -3.22 -4.13 12.41
C THR A 308 -2.08 -5.10 12.72
N ARG A 309 -2.19 -6.35 12.30
CA ARG A 309 -1.17 -7.39 12.46
C ARG A 309 -1.42 -8.55 11.50
N LYS A 310 -0.38 -9.34 11.23
CA LYS A 310 -0.54 -10.66 10.61
C LYS A 310 -1.39 -11.55 11.54
N PRO A 311 -2.50 -12.14 11.06
CA PRO A 311 -3.32 -12.99 11.89
C PRO A 311 -2.61 -14.31 12.19
N VAL A 312 -2.83 -14.86 13.38
CA VAL A 312 -2.35 -16.20 13.76
C VAL A 312 -3.43 -17.20 13.37
N SER A 313 -3.09 -18.17 12.53
CA SER A 313 -3.99 -19.28 12.23
C SER A 313 -4.01 -20.25 13.41
N LEU A 314 -5.18 -20.41 14.03
CA LEU A 314 -5.40 -21.40 15.11
C LEU A 314 -5.86 -22.75 14.57
N LYS A 315 -6.06 -22.89 13.26
CA LYS A 315 -6.51 -24.13 12.60
C LYS A 315 -5.70 -24.37 11.32
N PRO A 316 -5.45 -25.65 10.95
CA PRO A 316 -4.91 -25.96 9.63
C PRO A 316 -5.82 -25.37 8.55
N LYS A 317 -5.24 -24.74 7.54
CA LYS A 317 -6.00 -24.23 6.39
C LYS A 317 -6.65 -25.43 5.67
N PRO A 318 -7.92 -25.35 5.25
CA PRO A 318 -8.46 -26.31 4.30
C PRO A 318 -7.59 -26.22 3.03
N ARG A 319 -7.10 -27.36 2.56
CA ARG A 319 -6.44 -27.44 1.25
C ARG A 319 -7.52 -27.15 0.20
N ARG A 320 -7.32 -26.11 -0.60
CA ARG A 320 -8.11 -25.83 -1.81
C ARG A 320 -7.66 -26.74 -2.94
#